data_8b8110397f7c7cf8b948add443770c01
#
_entry.id   8b8110397f7c7cf8b948add443770c01
#
_cell.length_a   1.000
_cell.length_b   1.000
_cell.length_c   1.000
_cell.angle_alpha   90.00
_cell.angle_beta   90.00
_cell.angle_gamma   90.00
#
_symmetry.space_group_name_H-M   'P 1'
#
loop_
_entity.id
_entity.type
_entity.pdbx_description
1 polymer ?
#
loop_
_entity_poly.entity_id
_entity_poly.type
_entity_poly.pdbx_seq_one_letter_code
_entity_poly.pdbx_strand_id
1 'polypeptide(L)'
;MCSADLSKAGMELISKADVVLALGTRLNPFSTLPGYGIDYWPKDAAIIQVDINSDRIGLTKDVKVAICGDAKLVAQQILAQLSATAGDAGREERKAVIHQTKSAWRQTLSSLDHEEDDPGTTWNAECRERDADLMAPRQAWRAIQDGLPRDAIISTDIGNNCAIGNAYPTFEEGRKYLAPGLFGPCGYAFPSILGAKIGCPDVPVVGFAGDGAFGISMNEMTSICRDEWPAITMVIFRNYQWGAEK
;
A
#
# COMPACT_ATOMS: atom_id res chain seq x y z
N MET A 1 -3.12 -0.67 -6.49
CA MET A 1 -2.98 -1.23 -5.14
C MET A 1 -3.03 -2.74 -5.26
N CYS A 2 -2.06 -3.43 -4.75
CA CYS A 2 -2.06 -4.88 -4.64
C CYS A 2 -2.92 -5.28 -3.43
N SER A 3 -3.59 -6.43 -3.44
CA SER A 3 -4.40 -6.88 -2.29
C SER A 3 -3.56 -7.06 -1.01
N ALA A 4 -2.27 -7.33 -1.17
CA ALA A 4 -1.29 -7.31 -0.08
C ALA A 4 -1.19 -5.94 0.63
N ASP A 5 -1.67 -4.88 -0.02
CA ASP A 5 -1.61 -3.50 0.46
C ASP A 5 -2.81 -3.12 1.34
N LEU A 6 -3.81 -3.99 1.42
CA LEU A 6 -4.98 -3.76 2.27
C LEU A 6 -4.73 -4.30 3.66
N SER A 7 -4.91 -3.45 4.66
CA SER A 7 -4.93 -3.89 6.05
C SER A 7 -6.12 -4.84 6.30
N LYS A 8 -6.01 -5.75 7.26
CA LYS A 8 -7.13 -6.60 7.70
C LYS A 8 -8.38 -5.76 8.00
N ALA A 9 -8.21 -4.62 8.67
CA ALA A 9 -9.29 -3.68 8.94
C ALA A 9 -9.96 -3.14 7.65
N GLY A 10 -9.16 -2.81 6.63
CA GLY A 10 -9.67 -2.39 5.32
C GLY A 10 -10.48 -3.50 4.65
N MET A 11 -9.99 -4.73 4.67
CA MET A 11 -10.71 -5.89 4.14
C MET A 11 -12.03 -6.14 4.87
N GLU A 12 -12.05 -6.07 6.19
CA GLU A 12 -13.26 -6.24 7.00
C GLU A 12 -14.31 -5.15 6.73
N LEU A 13 -13.89 -3.92 6.45
CA LEU A 13 -14.81 -2.83 6.10
C LEU A 13 -15.36 -2.99 4.68
N ILE A 14 -14.50 -3.33 3.72
CA ILE A 14 -14.91 -3.51 2.32
C ILE A 14 -15.88 -4.70 2.18
N SER A 15 -15.68 -5.78 2.94
CA SER A 15 -16.56 -6.96 2.88
C SER A 15 -18.02 -6.69 3.23
N LYS A 16 -18.28 -5.58 3.92
CA LYS A 16 -19.63 -5.15 4.36
C LYS A 16 -20.27 -4.11 3.42
N ALA A 17 -19.60 -3.80 2.31
CA ALA A 17 -20.14 -2.81 1.37
C ALA A 17 -21.35 -3.38 0.61
N ASP A 18 -22.39 -2.59 0.49
CA ASP A 18 -23.56 -2.84 -0.37
C ASP A 18 -23.43 -2.18 -1.75
N VAL A 19 -22.60 -1.13 -1.85
CA VAL A 19 -22.25 -0.45 -3.10
C VAL A 19 -20.76 -0.22 -3.17
N VAL A 20 -20.15 -0.51 -4.32
CA VAL A 20 -18.74 -0.19 -4.63
C VAL A 20 -18.70 0.79 -5.78
N LEU A 21 -18.25 2.01 -5.51
CA LEU A 21 -17.97 3.02 -6.53
C LEU A 21 -16.48 2.94 -6.92
N ALA A 22 -16.18 2.36 -8.07
CA ALA A 22 -14.85 2.15 -8.61
C ALA A 22 -14.52 3.26 -9.63
N LEU A 23 -13.73 4.25 -9.21
CA LEU A 23 -13.36 5.41 -10.02
C LEU A 23 -11.96 5.26 -10.60
N GLY A 24 -11.85 5.17 -11.94
CA GLY A 24 -10.57 5.10 -12.65
C GLY A 24 -9.74 3.86 -12.31
N THR A 25 -10.39 2.75 -12.01
CA THR A 25 -9.73 1.49 -11.66
C THR A 25 -10.30 0.32 -12.46
N ARG A 26 -9.42 -0.52 -12.99
CA ARG A 26 -9.78 -1.75 -13.69
C ARG A 26 -10.12 -2.92 -12.76
N LEU A 27 -10.13 -2.70 -11.44
CA LEU A 27 -10.37 -3.73 -10.43
C LEU A 27 -9.46 -4.96 -10.64
N ASN A 28 -8.14 -4.71 -10.76
CA ASN A 28 -7.15 -5.74 -11.03
C ASN A 28 -7.34 -6.96 -10.12
N PRO A 29 -7.33 -8.20 -10.64
CA PRO A 29 -7.46 -9.41 -9.83
C PRO A 29 -6.49 -9.47 -8.66
N PHE A 30 -5.22 -9.07 -8.86
CA PHE A 30 -4.23 -9.02 -7.78
C PHE A 30 -4.57 -8.01 -6.68
N SER A 31 -5.33 -6.95 -7.00
CA SER A 31 -5.79 -5.97 -6.01
C SER A 31 -7.05 -6.40 -5.26
N THR A 32 -7.62 -7.54 -5.60
CA THR A 32 -8.85 -8.07 -5.00
C THR A 32 -8.69 -9.51 -4.50
N LEU A 33 -7.45 -9.98 -4.34
CA LEU A 33 -7.18 -11.30 -3.77
C LEU A 33 -7.54 -11.35 -2.28
N PRO A 34 -8.05 -12.49 -1.79
CA PRO A 34 -8.22 -12.74 -0.37
C PRO A 34 -6.90 -12.57 0.41
N GLY A 35 -7.00 -12.05 1.62
CA GLY A 35 -5.87 -11.93 2.53
C GLY A 35 -6.31 -12.15 3.96
N TYR A 36 -5.39 -12.52 4.85
CA TYR A 36 -5.67 -12.80 6.26
C TYR A 36 -6.79 -13.85 6.48
N GLY A 37 -6.96 -14.78 5.54
CA GLY A 37 -8.07 -15.74 5.57
C GLY A 37 -9.45 -15.14 5.28
N ILE A 38 -9.54 -13.91 4.81
CA ILE A 38 -10.78 -13.19 4.52
C ILE A 38 -10.98 -13.10 3.01
N ASP A 39 -12.09 -13.67 2.50
CA ASP A 39 -12.61 -13.35 1.17
C ASP A 39 -13.41 -12.04 1.28
N TYR A 40 -12.68 -10.92 1.20
CA TYR A 40 -13.20 -9.61 1.56
C TYR A 40 -14.01 -8.93 0.44
N TRP A 41 -13.99 -9.47 -0.77
CA TRP A 41 -14.73 -8.84 -1.83
C TRP A 41 -16.24 -9.01 -1.63
N PRO A 42 -17.02 -7.92 -1.58
CA PRO A 42 -18.46 -7.99 -1.31
C PRO A 42 -19.19 -8.54 -2.54
N LYS A 43 -19.57 -9.84 -2.50
CA LYS A 43 -20.15 -10.56 -3.64
C LYS A 43 -21.52 -10.02 -4.07
N ASP A 44 -22.28 -9.50 -3.12
CA ASP A 44 -23.65 -9.01 -3.34
C ASP A 44 -23.70 -7.49 -3.56
N ALA A 45 -22.55 -6.81 -3.50
CA ALA A 45 -22.50 -5.36 -3.68
C ALA A 45 -22.79 -4.95 -5.14
N ALA A 46 -23.55 -3.86 -5.29
CA ALA A 46 -23.73 -3.22 -6.58
C ALA A 46 -22.46 -2.47 -6.99
N ILE A 47 -21.78 -2.92 -8.05
CA ILE A 47 -20.57 -2.26 -8.53
C ILE A 47 -20.93 -1.20 -9.57
N ILE A 48 -20.50 0.03 -9.33
CA ILE A 48 -20.50 1.14 -10.28
C ILE A 48 -19.06 1.35 -10.72
N GLN A 49 -18.74 1.05 -11.97
CA GLN A 49 -17.36 1.20 -12.46
C GLN A 49 -17.27 2.34 -13.47
N VAL A 50 -16.32 3.23 -13.24
CA VAL A 50 -15.99 4.36 -14.11
C VAL A 50 -14.57 4.18 -14.61
N ASP A 51 -14.40 4.10 -15.91
CA ASP A 51 -13.07 4.09 -16.55
C ASP A 51 -13.13 4.86 -17.88
N ILE A 52 -12.04 5.50 -18.23
CA ILE A 52 -11.93 6.22 -19.52
C ILE A 52 -11.82 5.25 -20.70
N ASN A 53 -11.35 4.02 -20.43
CA ASN A 53 -11.28 2.94 -21.40
C ASN A 53 -12.42 1.94 -21.17
N SER A 54 -13.36 1.90 -22.12
CA SER A 54 -14.52 1.00 -22.08
C SER A 54 -14.13 -0.48 -21.96
N ASP A 55 -13.00 -0.90 -22.55
CA ASP A 55 -12.56 -2.29 -22.56
C ASP A 55 -12.12 -2.81 -21.17
N ARG A 56 -11.95 -1.91 -20.22
CA ARG A 56 -11.61 -2.24 -18.83
C ARG A 56 -12.80 -2.36 -17.91
N ILE A 57 -13.98 -1.93 -18.36
CA ILE A 57 -15.20 -1.99 -17.57
C ILE A 57 -15.77 -3.40 -17.63
N GLY A 58 -16.05 -3.99 -16.47
CA GLY A 58 -16.59 -5.35 -16.38
C GLY A 58 -15.59 -6.48 -16.67
N LEU A 59 -14.29 -6.16 -16.85
CA LEU A 59 -13.28 -7.15 -17.23
C LEU A 59 -13.04 -8.22 -16.13
N THR A 60 -13.15 -7.83 -14.87
CA THR A 60 -12.77 -8.71 -13.74
C THR A 60 -13.89 -8.94 -12.73
N LYS A 61 -14.91 -8.12 -12.75
CA LYS A 61 -16.05 -8.16 -11.82
C LYS A 61 -17.33 -7.83 -12.58
N ASP A 62 -18.43 -8.42 -12.16
CA ASP A 62 -19.76 -8.08 -12.68
C ASP A 62 -20.12 -6.66 -12.27
N VAL A 63 -20.42 -5.81 -13.24
CA VAL A 63 -20.68 -4.39 -13.03
C VAL A 63 -22.17 -4.10 -13.18
N LYS A 64 -22.77 -3.52 -12.16
CA LYS A 64 -24.19 -3.10 -12.17
C LYS A 64 -24.40 -1.86 -13.04
N VAL A 65 -23.48 -0.89 -12.93
CA VAL A 65 -23.52 0.36 -13.70
C VAL A 65 -22.15 0.62 -14.32
N ALA A 66 -22.08 0.65 -15.64
CA ALA A 66 -20.87 0.93 -16.42
C ALA A 66 -20.88 2.37 -16.91
N ILE A 67 -19.85 3.13 -16.63
CA ILE A 67 -19.72 4.52 -17.06
C ILE A 67 -18.35 4.71 -17.75
N CYS A 68 -18.39 4.94 -19.07
CA CYS A 68 -17.18 5.30 -19.81
C CYS A 68 -16.99 6.80 -19.75
N GLY A 69 -15.91 7.25 -19.07
CA GLY A 69 -15.64 8.67 -18.89
C GLY A 69 -14.49 8.98 -17.95
N ASP A 70 -14.10 10.26 -17.92
CA ASP A 70 -13.10 10.75 -16.98
C ASP A 70 -13.61 10.64 -15.54
N ALA A 71 -12.85 10.00 -14.68
CA ALA A 71 -13.26 9.73 -13.31
C ALA A 71 -13.54 10.99 -12.48
N LYS A 72 -12.80 12.08 -12.72
CA LYS A 72 -13.02 13.36 -12.04
C LYS A 72 -14.33 14.00 -12.48
N LEU A 73 -14.57 14.05 -13.79
CA LEU A 73 -15.79 14.65 -14.33
C LEU A 73 -17.03 13.88 -13.91
N VAL A 74 -16.98 12.54 -13.97
CA VAL A 74 -18.07 11.69 -13.51
C VAL A 74 -18.32 11.86 -12.01
N ALA A 75 -17.26 11.89 -11.18
CA ALA A 75 -17.40 12.11 -9.74
C ALA A 75 -18.04 13.48 -9.45
N GLN A 76 -17.68 14.53 -10.19
CA GLN A 76 -18.30 15.85 -10.05
C GLN A 76 -19.80 15.83 -10.42
N GLN A 77 -20.17 15.11 -11.48
CA GLN A 77 -21.58 14.98 -11.88
C GLN A 77 -22.38 14.18 -10.85
N ILE A 78 -21.83 13.09 -10.32
CA ILE A 78 -22.46 12.32 -9.25
C ILE A 78 -22.69 13.22 -8.02
N LEU A 79 -21.66 13.96 -7.61
CA LEU A 79 -21.74 14.86 -6.47
C LEU A 79 -22.81 15.94 -6.65
N ALA A 80 -22.94 16.50 -7.85
CA ALA A 80 -23.94 17.50 -8.18
C ALA A 80 -25.39 16.96 -8.12
N GLN A 81 -25.57 15.66 -8.35
CA GLN A 81 -26.88 14.99 -8.28
C GLN A 81 -27.23 14.51 -6.86
N LEU A 82 -26.24 14.36 -5.99
CA LEU A 82 -26.48 13.98 -4.61
C LEU A 82 -27.11 15.18 -3.88
N SER A 83 -28.38 15.04 -3.50
CA SER A 83 -29.06 16.08 -2.70
C SER A 83 -28.42 16.19 -1.31
N ALA A 84 -28.38 17.40 -0.75
CA ALA A 84 -27.83 17.67 0.58
C ALA A 84 -28.51 16.87 1.71
N THR A 85 -29.69 16.34 1.44
CA THR A 85 -30.49 15.55 2.39
C THR A 85 -30.24 14.03 2.29
N ALA A 86 -29.62 13.57 1.23
CA ALA A 86 -29.33 12.15 1.06
C ALA A 86 -28.03 11.83 1.80
N GLY A 87 -28.09 11.43 3.04
CA GLY A 87 -26.89 10.83 3.58
C GLY A 87 -26.58 10.95 5.06
N ASP A 88 -27.36 11.61 5.87
CA ASP A 88 -27.05 11.69 7.31
C ASP A 88 -27.56 10.48 8.12
N ALA A 89 -28.54 9.76 7.62
CA ALA A 89 -29.01 8.56 8.30
C ALA A 89 -27.90 7.51 8.38
N GLY A 90 -27.49 7.15 9.59
CA GLY A 90 -26.44 6.18 9.88
C GLY A 90 -25.00 6.64 9.61
N ARG A 91 -24.75 7.93 9.29
CA ARG A 91 -23.39 8.43 9.03
C ARG A 91 -22.50 8.33 10.27
N GLU A 92 -23.01 8.74 11.41
CA GLU A 92 -22.25 8.70 12.66
C GLU A 92 -21.99 7.27 13.12
N GLU A 93 -22.95 6.37 12.92
CA GLU A 93 -22.78 4.95 13.18
C GLU A 93 -21.70 4.33 12.29
N ARG A 94 -21.72 4.63 10.98
CA ARG A 94 -20.65 4.18 10.05
C ARG A 94 -19.29 4.73 10.44
N LYS A 95 -19.18 6.00 10.83
CA LYS A 95 -17.92 6.58 11.32
C LYS A 95 -17.42 5.86 12.57
N ALA A 96 -18.34 5.56 13.51
CA ALA A 96 -17.98 4.83 14.73
C ALA A 96 -17.43 3.43 14.41
N VAL A 97 -18.08 2.70 13.49
CA VAL A 97 -17.60 1.38 13.04
C VAL A 97 -16.23 1.47 12.41
N ILE A 98 -16.00 2.45 11.50
CA ILE A 98 -14.70 2.67 10.87
C ILE A 98 -13.63 2.97 11.93
N HIS A 99 -13.93 3.86 12.86
CA HIS A 99 -12.98 4.23 13.92
C HIS A 99 -12.65 3.03 14.82
N GLN A 100 -13.65 2.27 15.24
CA GLN A 100 -13.46 1.07 16.06
C GLN A 100 -12.61 0.03 15.34
N THR A 101 -12.92 -0.28 14.07
CA THR A 101 -12.17 -1.25 13.27
C THR A 101 -10.72 -0.83 13.08
N LYS A 102 -10.48 0.46 12.79
CA LYS A 102 -9.11 1.01 12.69
C LYS A 102 -8.35 0.94 14.01
N SER A 103 -9.01 1.24 15.14
CA SER A 103 -8.39 1.19 16.46
C SER A 103 -8.04 -0.23 16.87
N ALA A 104 -8.95 -1.19 16.65
CA ALA A 104 -8.69 -2.60 16.91
C ALA A 104 -7.51 -3.13 16.08
N TRP A 105 -7.42 -2.74 14.80
CA TRP A 105 -6.29 -3.11 13.96
C TRP A 105 -4.96 -2.52 14.46
N ARG A 106 -4.95 -1.26 14.88
CA ARG A 106 -3.75 -0.64 15.47
C ARG A 106 -3.30 -1.35 16.75
N GLN A 107 -4.25 -1.77 17.59
CA GLN A 107 -3.95 -2.54 18.78
C GLN A 107 -3.35 -3.91 18.41
N THR A 108 -3.93 -4.59 17.42
CA THR A 108 -3.38 -5.86 16.91
C THR A 108 -1.96 -5.67 16.38
N LEU A 109 -1.70 -4.65 15.58
CA LEU A 109 -0.34 -4.37 15.10
C LEU A 109 0.61 -4.07 16.26
N SER A 110 0.15 -3.35 17.27
CA SER A 110 0.97 -3.05 18.46
C SER A 110 1.29 -4.30 19.28
N SER A 111 0.34 -5.22 19.43
CA SER A 111 0.63 -6.49 20.13
C SER A 111 1.64 -7.34 19.37
N LEU A 112 1.51 -7.43 18.05
CA LEU A 112 2.45 -8.18 17.21
C LEU A 112 3.90 -7.62 17.22
N ASP A 113 4.08 -6.35 17.56
CA ASP A 113 5.42 -5.77 17.68
C ASP A 113 6.14 -6.18 18.97
N HIS A 114 5.40 -6.68 19.96
CA HIS A 114 5.90 -7.09 21.27
C HIS A 114 5.86 -8.60 21.49
N GLU A 115 5.27 -9.37 20.58
CA GLU A 115 5.25 -10.82 20.68
C GLU A 115 6.62 -11.39 20.27
N GLU A 116 7.38 -11.81 21.28
CA GLU A 116 8.57 -12.64 21.08
C GLU A 116 8.22 -14.03 20.52
N ASP A 117 6.95 -14.43 20.63
CA ASP A 117 6.41 -15.71 20.21
C ASP A 117 5.15 -15.53 19.35
N ASP A 118 5.31 -15.31 18.03
CA ASP A 118 4.19 -15.50 17.10
C ASP A 118 4.04 -17.01 16.80
N PRO A 119 3.03 -17.71 17.38
CA PRO A 119 2.85 -19.14 17.14
C PRO A 119 2.44 -19.48 15.70
N GLY A 120 2.14 -18.45 14.86
CA GLY A 120 1.81 -18.60 13.44
C GLY A 120 3.01 -18.55 12.51
N THR A 121 4.20 -18.23 12.99
CA THR A 121 5.40 -18.32 12.18
C THR A 121 5.89 -19.76 12.13
N THR A 122 6.07 -20.27 10.91
CA THR A 122 6.71 -21.57 10.63
C THR A 122 8.21 -21.58 10.97
N TRP A 123 8.68 -20.63 11.77
CA TRP A 123 10.06 -20.55 12.20
C TRP A 123 10.31 -21.60 13.28
N ASN A 124 11.13 -22.59 12.92
CA ASN A 124 11.59 -23.58 13.88
C ASN A 124 12.58 -22.96 14.89
N ALA A 125 12.86 -23.68 15.97
CA ALA A 125 13.76 -23.22 17.02
C ALA A 125 15.15 -22.82 16.49
N GLU A 126 15.65 -23.52 15.48
CA GLU A 126 16.96 -23.24 14.86
C GLU A 126 16.99 -21.87 14.15
N CYS A 127 15.88 -21.50 13.46
CA CYS A 127 15.75 -20.18 12.86
C CYS A 127 15.69 -19.08 13.93
N ARG A 128 15.00 -19.31 15.03
CA ARG A 128 14.90 -18.35 16.15
C ARG A 128 16.25 -18.10 16.79
N GLU A 129 17.03 -19.15 17.04
CA GLU A 129 18.35 -19.03 17.64
C GLU A 129 19.34 -18.31 16.70
N ARG A 130 19.30 -18.64 15.41
CA ARG A 130 20.15 -17.99 14.39
C ARG A 130 19.84 -16.51 14.23
N ASP A 131 18.57 -16.13 14.28
CA ASP A 131 18.07 -14.82 13.92
C ASP A 131 17.69 -13.98 15.17
N ALA A 132 18.07 -14.43 16.37
CA ALA A 132 17.75 -13.78 17.65
C ALA A 132 18.20 -12.32 17.75
N ASP A 133 19.29 -11.97 17.09
CA ASP A 133 19.84 -10.60 17.05
C ASP A 133 19.30 -9.77 15.87
N LEU A 134 18.38 -10.31 15.08
CA LEU A 134 17.83 -9.62 13.92
C LEU A 134 16.54 -8.88 14.30
N MET A 135 16.41 -7.67 13.77
CA MET A 135 15.20 -6.87 13.93
C MET A 135 14.06 -7.43 13.08
N ALA A 136 12.89 -7.60 13.66
CA ALA A 136 11.70 -7.97 12.89
C ALA A 136 11.33 -6.85 11.90
N PRO A 137 10.87 -7.19 10.67
CA PRO A 137 10.52 -6.19 9.67
C PRO A 137 9.52 -5.13 10.17
N ARG A 138 8.56 -5.54 10.99
CA ARG A 138 7.56 -4.62 11.59
C ARG A 138 8.19 -3.63 12.55
N GLN A 139 9.12 -4.07 13.39
CA GLN A 139 9.85 -3.18 14.32
C GLN A 139 10.68 -2.15 13.55
N ALA A 140 11.37 -2.58 12.49
CA ALA A 140 12.12 -1.69 11.62
C ALA A 140 11.22 -0.64 10.97
N TRP A 141 10.08 -1.05 10.40
CA TRP A 141 9.13 -0.12 9.77
C TRP A 141 8.52 0.86 10.77
N ARG A 142 8.22 0.44 11.99
CA ARG A 142 7.72 1.34 13.04
C ARG A 142 8.75 2.40 13.39
N ALA A 143 9.98 2.01 13.65
CA ALA A 143 11.06 2.95 13.94
C ALA A 143 11.29 3.94 12.79
N ILE A 144 11.22 3.46 11.55
CA ILE A 144 11.30 4.29 10.35
C ILE A 144 10.13 5.29 10.29
N GLN A 145 8.89 4.83 10.51
CA GLN A 145 7.70 5.70 10.47
C GLN A 145 7.79 6.82 11.51
N ASP A 146 8.33 6.54 12.68
CA ASP A 146 8.51 7.54 13.73
C ASP A 146 9.58 8.58 13.39
N GLY A 147 10.58 8.20 12.60
CA GLY A 147 11.67 9.07 12.14
C GLY A 147 11.45 9.75 10.79
N LEU A 148 10.44 9.33 10.02
CA LEU A 148 10.20 9.90 8.69
C LEU A 148 9.61 11.32 8.77
N PRO A 149 10.18 12.29 8.01
CA PRO A 149 9.53 13.58 7.83
C PRO A 149 8.13 13.43 7.23
N ARG A 150 7.18 14.21 7.73
CA ARG A 150 5.76 14.15 7.29
C ARG A 150 5.55 14.48 5.83
N ASP A 151 6.40 15.30 5.27
CA ASP A 151 6.40 15.74 3.88
C ASP A 151 7.26 14.88 2.96
N ALA A 152 7.93 13.84 3.48
CA ALA A 152 8.80 12.99 2.69
C ALA A 152 8.07 12.30 1.53
N ILE A 153 8.74 12.22 0.39
CA ILE A 153 8.36 11.34 -0.71
C ILE A 153 9.01 9.97 -0.45
N ILE A 154 8.19 8.94 -0.44
CA ILE A 154 8.63 7.57 -0.18
C ILE A 154 8.49 6.76 -1.45
N SER A 155 9.52 5.97 -1.77
CA SER A 155 9.44 4.94 -2.80
C SER A 155 9.72 3.57 -2.20
N THR A 156 8.91 2.58 -2.53
CA THR A 156 9.15 1.19 -2.15
C THR A 156 9.41 0.33 -3.36
N ASP A 157 10.29 -0.66 -3.18
CA ASP A 157 10.51 -1.70 -4.19
C ASP A 157 9.55 -2.86 -3.99
N ILE A 158 9.48 -3.77 -4.96
CA ILE A 158 8.65 -4.97 -4.90
C ILE A 158 9.24 -6.02 -3.94
N GLY A 159 8.45 -7.01 -3.56
CA GLY A 159 8.78 -8.09 -2.64
C GLY A 159 8.10 -7.93 -1.28
N ASN A 160 8.51 -8.72 -0.29
CA ASN A 160 7.96 -8.66 1.08
C ASN A 160 8.04 -7.25 1.69
N ASN A 161 9.08 -6.51 1.32
CA ASN A 161 9.26 -5.12 1.72
C ASN A 161 8.10 -4.22 1.27
N CYS A 162 7.60 -4.39 0.05
CA CYS A 162 6.43 -3.67 -0.45
C CYS A 162 5.17 -3.98 0.37
N ALA A 163 4.91 -5.25 0.60
CA ALA A 163 3.73 -5.70 1.32
C ALA A 163 3.70 -5.17 2.77
N ILE A 164 4.82 -5.26 3.47
CA ILE A 164 4.95 -4.76 4.85
C ILE A 164 4.93 -3.23 4.86
N GLY A 165 5.67 -2.59 3.96
CA GLY A 165 5.77 -1.14 3.84
C GLY A 165 4.44 -0.45 3.54
N ASN A 166 3.54 -1.09 2.82
CA ASN A 166 2.21 -0.54 2.56
C ASN A 166 1.30 -0.52 3.81
N ALA A 167 1.62 -1.29 4.85
CA ALA A 167 0.84 -1.34 6.07
C ALA A 167 1.22 -0.25 7.09
N TYR A 168 2.43 0.28 7.04
CA TYR A 168 2.98 1.17 8.07
C TYR A 168 3.02 2.66 7.71
N PRO A 169 3.48 3.09 6.52
CA PRO A 169 3.58 4.51 6.19
C PRO A 169 2.24 5.22 6.22
N THR A 170 2.22 6.39 6.85
CA THR A 170 1.05 7.26 6.89
C THR A 170 1.34 8.51 6.08
N PHE A 171 0.46 8.84 5.14
CA PHE A 171 0.57 9.99 4.25
C PHE A 171 -0.56 10.96 4.54
N GLU A 172 -0.24 12.23 4.70
CA GLU A 172 -1.21 13.32 4.90
C GLU A 172 -1.58 14.00 3.58
N GLU A 173 -0.69 13.90 2.58
CA GLU A 173 -0.86 14.49 1.27
C GLU A 173 -0.79 13.43 0.16
N GLY A 174 -1.49 13.67 -0.94
CA GLY A 174 -1.43 12.80 -2.12
C GLY A 174 -0.07 12.87 -2.84
N ARG A 175 0.24 11.81 -3.62
CA ARG A 175 1.45 11.72 -4.46
C ARG A 175 2.77 11.69 -3.70
N LYS A 176 2.75 11.27 -2.44
CA LYS A 176 3.94 11.11 -1.60
C LYS A 176 4.46 9.67 -1.57
N TYR A 177 3.74 8.72 -2.15
CA TYR A 177 4.10 7.32 -2.17
C TYR A 177 4.22 6.78 -3.60
N LEU A 178 5.39 6.27 -3.93
CA LEU A 178 5.73 5.68 -5.22
C LEU A 178 5.95 4.18 -5.05
N ALA A 179 5.18 3.38 -5.76
CA ALA A 179 5.29 1.93 -5.71
C ALA A 179 5.10 1.33 -7.12
N PRO A 180 5.78 0.23 -7.46
CA PRO A 180 5.69 -0.43 -8.77
C PRO A 180 4.42 -1.27 -8.90
N GLY A 181 3.26 -0.69 -8.59
CA GLY A 181 1.99 -1.38 -8.35
C GLY A 181 1.32 -2.04 -9.54
N LEU A 182 1.74 -1.73 -10.78
CA LEU A 182 1.09 -2.27 -11.98
C LEU A 182 1.82 -3.47 -12.56
N PHE A 183 3.11 -3.33 -12.78
CA PHE A 183 3.98 -4.37 -13.38
C PHE A 183 4.78 -5.12 -12.32
N GLY A 184 5.14 -4.47 -11.21
CA GLY A 184 5.88 -5.07 -10.10
C GLY A 184 7.35 -5.35 -10.41
N PRO A 185 8.08 -4.45 -11.10
CA PRO A 185 9.49 -4.69 -11.37
C PRO A 185 10.33 -4.54 -10.09
N CYS A 186 11.27 -5.45 -9.89
CA CYS A 186 12.34 -5.26 -8.92
C CYS A 186 13.33 -4.20 -9.43
N GLY A 187 13.95 -3.44 -8.52
CA GLY A 187 14.86 -2.35 -8.85
C GLY A 187 14.17 -1.02 -9.15
N TYR A 188 12.92 -0.86 -8.72
CA TYR A 188 12.12 0.35 -8.94
C TYR A 188 12.45 1.49 -7.97
N ALA A 189 12.64 1.19 -6.68
CA ALA A 189 12.69 2.21 -5.65
C ALA A 189 13.86 3.17 -5.82
N PHE A 190 15.04 2.66 -6.09
CA PHE A 190 16.25 3.48 -6.15
C PHE A 190 16.20 4.51 -7.29
N PRO A 191 15.99 4.14 -8.57
CA PRO A 191 15.86 5.13 -9.64
C PRO A 191 14.65 6.06 -9.45
N SER A 192 13.58 5.58 -8.82
CA SER A 192 12.41 6.43 -8.55
C SER A 192 12.71 7.55 -7.57
N ILE A 193 13.50 7.31 -6.50
CA ILE A 193 13.88 8.37 -5.58
C ILE A 193 14.85 9.38 -6.20
N LEU A 194 15.68 8.96 -7.16
CA LEU A 194 16.51 9.88 -7.92
C LEU A 194 15.64 10.86 -8.71
N GLY A 195 14.67 10.32 -9.47
CA GLY A 195 13.74 11.16 -10.21
C GLY A 195 12.88 12.06 -9.31
N ALA A 196 12.40 11.55 -8.19
CA ALA A 196 11.62 12.32 -7.22
C ALA A 196 12.44 13.47 -6.62
N LYS A 197 13.72 13.24 -6.33
CA LYS A 197 14.60 14.27 -5.77
C LYS A 197 14.95 15.36 -6.78
N ILE A 198 15.09 15.01 -8.06
CA ILE A 198 15.27 16.00 -9.13
C ILE A 198 14.01 16.84 -9.28
N GLY A 199 12.83 16.21 -9.26
CA GLY A 199 11.55 16.92 -9.39
C GLY A 199 11.15 17.77 -8.19
N CYS A 200 11.64 17.39 -7.00
CA CYS A 200 11.33 18.03 -5.71
C CYS A 200 12.60 18.17 -4.87
N PRO A 201 13.53 19.08 -5.24
CA PRO A 201 14.87 19.14 -4.62
C PRO A 201 14.87 19.48 -3.13
N ASP A 202 13.88 20.22 -2.66
CA ASP A 202 13.78 20.67 -1.28
C ASP A 202 13.03 19.68 -0.36
N VAL A 203 12.40 18.63 -0.94
CA VAL A 203 11.62 17.65 -0.18
C VAL A 203 12.50 16.46 0.18
N PRO A 204 12.42 15.94 1.43
CA PRO A 204 13.06 14.68 1.78
C PRO A 204 12.55 13.53 0.91
N VAL A 205 13.46 12.70 0.43
CA VAL A 205 13.11 11.54 -0.40
C VAL A 205 13.77 10.29 0.18
N VAL A 206 12.96 9.25 0.41
CA VAL A 206 13.41 8.01 1.05
C VAL A 206 12.96 6.81 0.23
N GLY A 207 13.91 5.94 -0.13
CA GLY A 207 13.63 4.68 -0.82
C GLY A 207 13.74 3.49 0.12
N PHE A 208 12.94 2.47 -0.14
CA PHE A 208 12.95 1.21 0.59
C PHE A 208 13.04 0.03 -0.37
N ALA A 209 14.00 -0.86 -0.17
CA ALA A 209 14.14 -2.07 -0.98
C ALA A 209 14.71 -3.23 -0.16
N GLY A 210 14.43 -4.44 -0.62
CA GLY A 210 15.24 -5.60 -0.24
C GLY A 210 16.60 -5.56 -0.91
N ASP A 211 17.56 -6.34 -0.39
CA ASP A 211 18.92 -6.45 -0.95
C ASP A 211 18.93 -6.94 -2.39
N GLY A 212 18.06 -7.90 -2.75
CA GLY A 212 17.92 -8.39 -4.11
C GLY A 212 17.43 -7.32 -5.09
N ALA A 213 16.35 -6.60 -4.72
CA ALA A 213 15.78 -5.56 -5.57
C ALA A 213 16.74 -4.37 -5.73
N PHE A 214 17.41 -3.94 -4.65
CA PHE A 214 18.43 -2.90 -4.72
C PHE A 214 19.59 -3.30 -5.63
N GLY A 215 20.04 -4.56 -5.56
CA GLY A 215 21.12 -5.07 -6.40
C GLY A 215 20.87 -4.94 -7.90
N ILE A 216 19.61 -4.99 -8.34
CA ILE A 216 19.23 -4.82 -9.76
C ILE A 216 19.51 -3.39 -10.25
N SER A 217 19.23 -2.39 -9.43
CA SER A 217 19.38 -0.97 -9.79
C SER A 217 20.61 -0.30 -9.17
N MET A 218 21.47 -1.05 -8.51
CA MET A 218 22.66 -0.54 -7.84
C MET A 218 23.60 0.25 -8.77
N ASN A 219 23.62 -0.08 -10.06
CA ASN A 219 24.41 0.64 -11.05
C ASN A 219 24.06 2.13 -11.16
N GLU A 220 22.84 2.51 -10.80
CA GLU A 220 22.43 3.92 -10.79
C GLU A 220 23.19 4.74 -9.74
N MET A 221 23.88 4.11 -8.80
CA MET A 221 24.79 4.81 -7.87
C MET A 221 25.89 5.57 -8.61
N THR A 222 26.29 5.10 -9.77
CA THR A 222 27.31 5.81 -10.60
C THR A 222 26.83 7.16 -11.07
N SER A 223 25.51 7.36 -11.19
CA SER A 223 24.91 8.62 -11.63
C SER A 223 24.91 9.68 -10.52
N ILE A 224 24.91 9.26 -9.24
CA ILE A 224 24.81 10.14 -8.06
C ILE A 224 26.14 10.44 -7.39
N CYS A 225 27.25 9.87 -7.86
CA CYS A 225 28.60 10.11 -7.33
C CYS A 225 29.18 11.48 -7.77
N ARG A 226 28.33 12.50 -7.84
CA ARG A 226 28.69 13.87 -8.20
C ARG A 226 28.35 14.79 -7.05
N ASP A 227 29.20 15.78 -6.78
CA ASP A 227 29.04 16.70 -5.66
C ASP A 227 27.74 17.54 -5.70
N GLU A 228 27.21 17.74 -6.90
CA GLU A 228 25.96 18.49 -7.11
C GLU A 228 24.67 17.72 -6.82
N TRP A 229 24.74 16.42 -6.55
CA TRP A 229 23.53 15.66 -6.25
C TRP A 229 22.97 15.94 -4.87
N PRO A 230 21.68 16.25 -4.78
CA PRO A 230 21.04 16.47 -3.50
C PRO A 230 20.92 15.16 -2.68
N ALA A 231 20.97 15.29 -1.36
CA ALA A 231 20.92 14.15 -0.44
C ALA A 231 19.64 13.32 -0.62
N ILE A 232 19.81 12.01 -0.76
CA ILE A 232 18.75 10.99 -0.77
C ILE A 232 19.04 9.95 0.31
N THR A 233 18.01 9.25 0.75
CA THR A 233 18.15 8.14 1.70
C THR A 233 17.61 6.87 1.07
N MET A 234 18.41 5.80 1.08
CA MET A 234 17.99 4.46 0.67
C MET A 234 18.12 3.50 1.84
N VAL A 235 17.02 2.91 2.27
CA VAL A 235 16.96 1.91 3.34
C VAL A 235 16.88 0.53 2.69
N ILE A 236 17.83 -0.33 3.03
CA ILE A 236 17.93 -1.68 2.47
C ILE A 236 17.64 -2.70 3.57
N PHE A 237 16.54 -3.44 3.39
CA PHE A 237 16.22 -4.58 4.23
C PHE A 237 16.95 -5.82 3.72
N ARG A 238 17.94 -6.26 4.47
CA ARG A 238 18.79 -7.38 4.05
C ARG A 238 18.39 -8.67 4.75
N ASN A 239 17.91 -9.61 3.97
CA ASN A 239 17.60 -10.97 4.43
C ASN A 239 18.40 -12.06 3.70
N TYR A 240 19.36 -11.68 2.85
CA TYR A 240 20.23 -12.56 2.06
C TYR A 240 19.50 -13.48 1.09
N GLN A 241 18.28 -13.15 0.68
CA GLN A 241 17.49 -14.00 -0.20
C GLN A 241 16.37 -13.23 -0.91
N TRP A 242 15.86 -13.80 -1.99
CA TRP A 242 14.62 -13.38 -2.64
C TRP A 242 13.43 -13.92 -1.85
N GLY A 243 13.10 -13.28 -0.73
CA GLY A 243 12.14 -13.82 0.24
C GLY A 243 10.70 -13.93 -0.24
N ALA A 244 10.32 -13.16 -1.26
CA ALA A 244 8.97 -13.22 -1.84
C ALA A 244 8.80 -14.39 -2.83
N GLU A 245 9.91 -15.02 -3.26
CA GLU A 245 9.91 -16.14 -4.21
C GLU A 245 9.90 -17.51 -3.51
N LYS A 246 9.91 -17.54 -2.20
CA LYS A 246 9.81 -18.76 -1.38
C LYS A 246 8.39 -19.01 -0.93
#